data_4604a564179b2f12b9f767dbd9e9527f
#
_entry.id   4604a564179b2f12b9f767dbd9e9527f
#
_cell.length_a   1.000
_cell.length_b   1.000
_cell.length_c   1.000
_cell.angle_alpha   90.00
_cell.angle_beta   90.00
_cell.angle_gamma   90.00
#
_symmetry.space_group_name_H-M   'P 1'
#
loop_
_entity.id
_entity.type
_entity.pdbx_description
1 polymer ?
#
loop_
_entity_poly.entity_id
_entity_poly.type
_entity_poly.pdbx_seq_one_letter_code
_entity_poly.pdbx_strand_id
1 'polypeptide(L)' 'IEERAIGIAGYIIEHNATVRQTAKAFGISKSTVHAVVTMQNG' A
#
# COMPACT_ATOMS: atom_id res chain seq x y z
N ILE A 1 -7.35 5.21 -9.97
CA ILE A 1 -7.62 4.57 -8.70
C ILE A 1 -6.92 3.21 -8.63
N GLU A 2 -7.12 2.39 -9.65
CA GLU A 2 -6.50 1.07 -9.69
C GLU A 2 -4.99 1.16 -9.81
N GLU A 3 -4.50 2.14 -10.54
CA GLU A 3 -3.06 2.36 -10.69
C GLU A 3 -2.39 2.66 -9.36
N ARG A 4 -3.07 3.45 -8.52
CA ARG A 4 -2.52 3.79 -7.21
C ARG A 4 -2.45 2.55 -6.33
N ALA A 5 -3.49 1.72 -6.34
CA ALA A 5 -3.51 0.51 -5.55
C ALA A 5 -2.40 -0.46 -5.98
N ILE A 6 -2.20 -0.59 -7.29
CA ILE A 6 -1.14 -1.44 -7.83
C ILE A 6 0.23 -0.91 -7.42
N GLY A 7 0.42 0.42 -7.45
CA GLY A 7 1.67 1.04 -7.04
C GLY A 7 1.99 0.77 -5.58
N ILE A 8 1.00 0.90 -4.72
CA ILE A 8 1.18 0.65 -3.28
C ILE A 8 1.53 -0.82 -3.04
N ALA A 9 0.78 -1.73 -3.64
CA ALA A 9 1.02 -3.16 -3.48
C ALA A 9 2.40 -3.54 -4.00
N GLY A 10 2.78 -3.01 -5.16
CA GLY A 10 4.10 -3.26 -5.74
C GLY A 10 5.22 -2.75 -4.85
N TYR A 11 5.03 -1.59 -4.26
CA TYR A 11 6.02 -1.02 -3.35
C TYR A 11 6.23 -1.93 -2.13
N ILE A 12 5.15 -2.41 -1.54
CA ILE A 12 5.23 -3.27 -0.37
C ILE A 12 6.00 -4.56 -0.70
N ILE A 13 5.69 -5.16 -1.83
CA ILE A 13 6.31 -6.43 -2.23
C ILE A 13 7.78 -6.21 -2.57
N GLU A 14 8.06 -5.21 -3.37
CA GLU A 14 9.41 -4.97 -3.88
C GLU A 14 10.39 -4.56 -2.79
N HIS A 15 9.92 -3.74 -1.84
CA HIS A 15 10.77 -3.23 -0.76
C HIS A 15 10.57 -3.95 0.55
N ASN A 16 9.68 -4.94 0.57
CA ASN A 16 9.34 -5.64 1.80
C ASN A 16 8.96 -4.65 2.89
N ALA A 17 8.19 -3.64 2.53
CA ALA A 17 7.87 -2.54 3.41
C ALA A 17 6.68 -2.86 4.31
N THR A 18 6.65 -2.20 5.47
CA THR A 18 5.49 -2.31 6.36
C THR A 18 4.41 -1.35 5.89
N VAL A 19 3.18 -1.53 6.41
CA VAL A 19 2.08 -0.62 6.14
C VAL A 19 2.47 0.80 6.53
N ARG A 20 3.14 0.95 7.66
CA ARG A 20 3.56 2.26 8.15
C ARG A 20 4.55 2.92 7.20
N GLN A 21 5.55 2.17 6.76
CA GLN A 21 6.56 2.69 5.83
C GLN A 21 5.93 3.07 4.50
N THR A 22 5.04 2.23 4.00
CA THR A 22 4.35 2.48 2.75
C THR A 22 3.49 3.74 2.83
N ALA A 23 2.73 3.88 3.91
CA ALA A 23 1.89 5.07 4.10
C ALA A 23 2.74 6.34 4.09
N LYS A 24 3.87 6.31 4.75
CA LYS A 24 4.77 7.44 4.80
C LYS A 24 5.37 7.75 3.44
N ALA A 25 5.76 6.72 2.71
CA ALA A 25 6.37 6.88 1.40
C ALA A 25 5.40 7.50 0.39
N PHE A 26 4.13 7.16 0.49
CA PHE A 26 3.11 7.66 -0.42
C PHE A 26 2.40 8.91 0.09
N GLY A 27 2.66 9.30 1.34
CA GLY A 27 2.01 10.46 1.93
C GLY A 27 0.52 10.25 2.18
N ILE A 28 0.13 9.04 2.53
CA ILE A 28 -1.27 8.69 2.79
C ILE A 28 -1.40 8.08 4.19
N SER A 29 -2.64 7.86 4.63
CA SER A 29 -2.87 7.28 5.95
C SER A 29 -2.65 5.77 5.94
N LYS A 30 -2.37 5.22 7.11
CA LYS A 30 -2.22 3.77 7.27
C LYS A 30 -3.52 3.04 6.92
N SER A 31 -4.64 3.68 7.20
CA SER A 31 -5.95 3.10 6.86
C SER A 31 -6.08 2.87 5.38
N THR A 32 -5.60 3.82 4.57
CA THR A 32 -5.65 3.69 3.12
C THR A 32 -4.79 2.53 2.64
N VAL A 33 -3.58 2.39 3.19
CA VAL A 33 -2.69 1.28 2.84
C VAL A 33 -3.30 -0.04 3.24
N HIS A 34 -3.89 -0.10 4.42
CA HIS A 34 -4.53 -1.31 4.91
C HIS A 34 -5.70 -1.73 4.02
N ALA A 35 -6.46 -0.75 3.55
CA ALA A 35 -7.56 -1.02 2.62
C ALA A 35 -7.06 -1.65 1.32
N VAL A 36 -5.96 -1.13 0.80
CA VAL A 36 -5.36 -1.67 -0.43
C VAL A 36 -4.90 -3.11 -0.21
N VAL A 37 -4.24 -3.37 0.92
CA VAL A 37 -3.76 -4.71 1.24
C VAL A 37 -4.94 -5.69 1.38
N THR A 38 -6.02 -5.24 2.00
CA THR A 38 -7.22 -6.05 2.16
C THR A 38 -7.84 -6.38 0.81
N MET A 39 -7.86 -5.41 -0.10
CA MET A 39 -8.35 -5.62 -1.45
C MET A 39 -7.54 -6.66 -2.20
N GLN A 40 -6.22 -6.62 -2.03
CA GLN A 40 -5.33 -7.58 -2.68
C GLN A 40 -5.58 -9.01 -2.19
N ASN A 41 -5.92 -9.15 -0.92
CA ASN A 41 -6.18 -10.45 -0.32
C ASN A 41 -7.57 -10.98 -0.63
N GLY A 42 -8.44 -10.10 -1.02
CA GLY A 42 -9.80 -10.48 -1.30
C GLY A 42 -9.94 -11.20 -2.61
#